data_8527b10d24bd70fe75ea5e9fbbddacae
#
_entry.id   8527b10d24bd70fe75ea5e9fbbddacae
#
_cell.length_a   1.000
_cell.length_b   1.000
_cell.length_c   1.000
_cell.angle_alpha   90.00
_cell.angle_beta   90.00
_cell.angle_gamma   90.00
#
_symmetry.space_group_name_H-M   'P 1'
#
loop_
_entity.id
_entity.type
_entity.pdbx_description
1 polymer ?
#
loop_
_entity_poly.entity_id
_entity_poly.type
_entity_poly.pdbx_seq_one_letter_code
_entity_poly.pdbx_strand_id
1 'polypeptide(L)'
;AGWKMVLLRFTCSFIAAAVLNLILPEFAGRMIAQPSVDLGFRDTLFNWLQTSLWLSLKVVALITGLMILQRLLEEFGVLKWISSLLGPGMQLLGLPRQVAFLWVVGNTLGLAYGSDVLMDYARQGKLAGTEADLLNYHLAISHSQLEDPLLFAVLGLPVVWLIVPRI
;
A
#
# COMPACT_ATOMS: atom_id res chain seq x y z
N ALA A 1 8.00 0.48 21.43
CA ALA A 1 6.89 0.64 20.46
C ALA A 1 6.95 -0.35 19.29
N GLY A 2 8.12 -0.64 18.70
CA GLY A 2 8.25 -1.44 17.48
C GLY A 2 7.58 -2.82 17.49
N TRP A 3 7.78 -3.64 18.54
CA TRP A 3 7.23 -5.00 18.59
C TRP A 3 5.70 -5.04 18.60
N LYS A 4 5.05 -4.10 19.29
CA LYS A 4 3.58 -4.01 19.33
C LYS A 4 3.00 -3.69 17.96
N MET A 5 3.67 -2.85 17.16
CA MET A 5 3.26 -2.54 15.78
C MET A 5 3.42 -3.73 14.86
N VAL A 6 4.51 -4.50 15.00
CA VAL A 6 4.72 -5.73 14.21
C VAL A 6 3.60 -6.73 14.49
N LEU A 7 3.29 -6.97 15.76
CA LEU A 7 2.19 -7.85 16.14
C LEU A 7 0.84 -7.36 15.63
N LEU A 8 0.54 -6.06 15.78
CA LEU A 8 -0.70 -5.48 15.27
C LEU A 8 -0.83 -5.69 13.76
N ARG A 9 0.21 -5.38 13.00
CA ARG A 9 0.22 -5.57 11.55
C ARG A 9 0.02 -7.03 11.15
N PHE A 10 0.71 -7.94 11.85
CA PHE A 10 0.60 -9.37 11.56
C PHE A 10 -0.81 -9.89 11.84
N THR A 11 -1.38 -9.54 12.99
CA THR A 11 -2.75 -9.97 13.36
C THR A 11 -3.80 -9.39 12.43
N CYS A 12 -3.74 -8.09 12.11
CA CYS A 12 -4.68 -7.47 11.17
C CYS A 12 -4.59 -8.08 9.77
N SER A 13 -3.36 -8.33 9.26
CA SER A 13 -3.17 -8.96 7.95
C SER A 13 -3.70 -10.40 7.92
N PHE A 14 -3.48 -11.16 8.99
CA PHE A 14 -3.98 -12.53 9.10
C PHE A 14 -5.51 -12.59 9.18
N ILE A 15 -6.12 -11.70 9.96
CA ILE A 15 -7.58 -11.60 10.07
C ILE A 15 -8.17 -11.19 8.72
N ALA A 16 -7.60 -10.19 8.05
CA ALA A 16 -8.06 -9.75 6.74
C ALA A 16 -7.97 -10.87 5.70
N ALA A 17 -6.86 -11.61 5.67
CA ALA A 17 -6.68 -12.75 4.78
C ALA A 17 -7.68 -13.88 5.06
N ALA A 18 -7.94 -14.19 6.33
CA ALA A 18 -8.91 -15.22 6.74
C ALA A 18 -10.35 -14.81 6.35
N VAL A 19 -10.71 -13.55 6.58
CA VAL A 19 -12.03 -13.02 6.21
C VAL A 19 -12.22 -13.02 4.69
N LEU A 20 -11.20 -12.58 3.93
CA LEU A 20 -11.24 -12.60 2.47
C LEU A 20 -11.34 -14.02 1.92
N ASN A 21 -10.62 -14.97 2.48
CA ASN A 21 -10.71 -16.37 2.07
C ASN A 21 -12.10 -16.98 2.39
N LEU A 22 -12.74 -16.54 3.47
CA LEU A 22 -14.09 -16.99 3.82
C LEU A 22 -15.16 -16.41 2.89
N ILE A 23 -15.00 -15.14 2.47
CA ILE A 23 -15.97 -14.43 1.62
C ILE A 23 -15.75 -14.79 0.13
N LEU A 24 -14.54 -15.07 -0.28
CA LEU A 24 -14.15 -15.28 -1.68
C LEU A 24 -13.38 -16.60 -1.89
N PRO A 25 -13.94 -17.76 -1.50
CA PRO A 25 -13.24 -19.04 -1.60
C PRO A 25 -12.87 -19.39 -3.06
N GLU A 26 -13.69 -19.01 -4.04
CA GLU A 26 -13.42 -19.26 -5.47
C GLU A 26 -12.26 -18.43 -6.01
N PHE A 27 -11.94 -17.31 -5.38
CA PHE A 27 -10.88 -16.42 -5.83
C PHE A 27 -9.50 -17.00 -5.52
N ALA A 28 -9.32 -17.56 -4.34
CA ALA A 28 -8.10 -18.26 -3.95
C ALA A 28 -7.84 -19.48 -4.84
N GLY A 29 -8.89 -20.22 -5.20
CA GLY A 29 -8.80 -21.37 -6.09
C GLY A 29 -8.36 -21.03 -7.52
N ARG A 30 -8.84 -19.91 -8.09
CA ARG A 30 -8.46 -19.46 -9.44
C ARG A 30 -7.02 -18.99 -9.56
N MET A 31 -6.44 -18.47 -8.50
CA MET A 31 -5.04 -18.05 -8.47
C MET A 31 -4.06 -19.23 -8.49
N ILE A 32 -4.48 -20.38 -7.94
CA ILE A 32 -3.62 -21.56 -7.80
C ILE A 32 -3.82 -22.54 -8.96
N ALA A 33 -5.01 -22.57 -9.56
CA ALA A 33 -5.35 -23.45 -10.67
C ALA A 33 -4.83 -22.88 -12.01
N GLN A 34 -3.55 -23.05 -12.28
CA GLN A 34 -3.08 -22.98 -13.67
C GLN A 34 -3.36 -24.32 -14.33
N PRO A 35 -3.98 -24.36 -15.52
CA PRO A 35 -4.13 -25.60 -16.26
C PRO A 35 -2.73 -26.14 -16.55
N SER A 36 -2.43 -27.34 -16.03
CA SER A 36 -1.22 -28.07 -16.38
C SER A 36 -1.34 -28.53 -17.84
N VAL A 37 -0.90 -27.68 -18.77
CA VAL A 37 -0.66 -28.12 -20.13
C VAL A 37 0.64 -28.91 -20.11
N ASP A 38 0.57 -30.16 -20.50
CA ASP A 38 1.71 -31.07 -20.55
C ASP A 38 2.61 -30.68 -21.74
N LEU A 39 3.31 -29.56 -21.57
CA LEU A 39 4.29 -29.06 -22.50
C LEU A 39 5.64 -29.71 -22.21
N GLY A 40 6.39 -30.07 -23.22
CA GLY A 40 7.77 -30.53 -23.04
C GLY A 40 8.59 -29.51 -22.26
N PHE A 41 9.61 -29.95 -21.53
CA PHE A 41 10.44 -29.11 -20.63
C PHE A 41 10.93 -27.82 -21.30
N ARG A 42 11.34 -27.90 -22.56
CA ARG A 42 11.83 -26.75 -23.34
C ARG A 42 10.74 -25.69 -23.58
N ASP A 43 9.54 -26.11 -23.93
CA ASP A 43 8.43 -25.21 -24.22
C ASP A 43 7.87 -24.60 -22.93
N THR A 44 7.85 -25.37 -21.85
CA THR A 44 7.51 -24.88 -20.51
C THR A 44 8.49 -23.81 -20.05
N LEU A 45 9.80 -24.05 -20.20
CA LEU A 45 10.83 -23.09 -19.83
C LEU A 45 10.74 -21.79 -20.65
N PHE A 46 10.54 -21.92 -21.97
CA PHE A 46 10.40 -20.76 -22.86
C PHE A 46 9.17 -19.91 -22.52
N ASN A 47 8.02 -20.55 -22.32
CA ASN A 47 6.79 -19.88 -21.94
C ASN A 47 6.93 -19.21 -20.55
N TRP A 48 7.58 -19.88 -19.62
CA TRP A 48 7.85 -19.30 -18.29
C TRP A 48 8.75 -18.06 -18.37
N LEU A 49 9.84 -18.13 -19.15
CA LEU A 49 10.74 -16.99 -19.37
C LEU A 49 10.01 -15.81 -20.00
N GLN A 50 9.24 -16.07 -21.06
CA GLN A 50 8.48 -15.03 -21.75
C GLN A 50 7.44 -14.39 -20.83
N THR A 51 6.68 -15.19 -20.09
CA THR A 51 5.65 -14.70 -19.17
C THR A 51 6.28 -13.90 -18.02
N SER A 52 7.38 -14.41 -17.46
CA SER A 52 8.11 -13.74 -16.38
C SER A 52 8.72 -12.41 -16.84
N LEU A 53 9.31 -12.38 -18.04
CA LEU A 53 9.85 -11.14 -18.61
C LEU A 53 8.77 -10.10 -18.85
N TRP A 54 7.64 -10.52 -19.43
CA TRP A 54 6.50 -9.64 -19.68
C TRP A 54 5.88 -9.10 -18.38
N LEU A 55 5.74 -9.95 -17.38
CA LEU A 55 5.26 -9.54 -16.05
C LEU A 55 6.24 -8.55 -15.40
N SER A 56 7.54 -8.85 -15.44
CA SER A 56 8.57 -7.95 -14.91
C SER A 56 8.55 -6.59 -15.59
N LEU A 57 8.40 -6.55 -16.90
CA LEU A 57 8.31 -5.29 -17.66
C LEU A 57 7.07 -4.48 -17.25
N LYS A 58 5.92 -5.11 -17.09
CA LYS A 58 4.69 -4.46 -16.59
C LYS A 58 4.88 -3.88 -15.20
N VAL A 59 5.48 -4.64 -14.29
CA VAL A 59 5.73 -4.21 -12.90
C VAL A 59 6.69 -3.02 -12.89
N VAL A 60 7.80 -3.08 -13.64
CA VAL A 60 8.76 -1.97 -13.74
C VAL A 60 8.10 -0.72 -14.31
N ALA A 61 7.33 -0.86 -15.39
CA ALA A 61 6.62 0.27 -15.99
C ALA A 61 5.60 0.89 -15.02
N LEU A 62 4.87 0.05 -14.27
CA LEU A 62 3.93 0.52 -13.25
C LEU A 62 4.63 1.27 -12.12
N ILE A 63 5.69 0.68 -11.54
CA ILE A 63 6.44 1.32 -10.46
C ILE A 63 7.02 2.65 -10.92
N THR A 64 7.63 2.68 -12.12
CA THR A 64 8.17 3.92 -12.69
C THR A 64 7.07 4.95 -12.89
N GLY A 65 5.94 4.57 -13.46
CA GLY A 65 4.79 5.45 -13.63
C GLY A 65 4.24 5.99 -12.30
N LEU A 66 4.17 5.13 -11.28
CA LEU A 66 3.77 5.54 -9.93
C LEU A 66 4.75 6.51 -9.28
N MET A 67 6.05 6.28 -9.42
CA MET A 67 7.07 7.20 -8.90
C MET A 67 6.96 8.57 -9.58
N ILE A 68 6.74 8.62 -10.89
CA ILE A 68 6.50 9.87 -11.62
C ILE A 68 5.22 10.54 -11.11
N LEU A 69 4.13 9.79 -11.00
CA LEU A 69 2.86 10.32 -10.50
C LEU A 69 3.00 10.88 -9.08
N GLN A 70 3.66 10.16 -8.18
CA GLN A 70 3.92 10.60 -6.81
C GLN A 70 4.69 11.92 -6.80
N ARG A 71 5.74 12.02 -7.63
CA ARG A 71 6.53 13.25 -7.76
C ARG A 71 5.71 14.43 -8.26
N LEU A 72 4.85 14.19 -9.26
CA LEU A 72 3.94 15.21 -9.76
C LEU A 72 2.92 15.65 -8.70
N LEU A 73 2.33 14.71 -7.95
CA LEU A 73 1.39 15.02 -6.86
C LEU A 73 2.03 15.90 -5.78
N GLU A 74 3.30 15.66 -5.49
CA GLU A 74 4.08 16.46 -4.55
C GLU A 74 4.35 17.86 -5.10
N GLU A 75 4.88 17.95 -6.32
CA GLU A 75 5.31 19.20 -6.95
C GLU A 75 4.13 20.15 -7.22
N PHE A 76 3.00 19.63 -7.66
CA PHE A 76 1.76 20.40 -7.84
C PHE A 76 1.02 20.70 -6.53
N GLY A 77 1.52 20.26 -5.38
CA GLY A 77 0.91 20.53 -4.08
C GLY A 77 -0.43 19.81 -3.86
N VAL A 78 -0.77 18.82 -4.69
CA VAL A 78 -2.02 18.07 -4.61
C VAL A 78 -2.15 17.38 -3.26
N LEU A 79 -1.04 16.88 -2.69
CA LEU A 79 -1.03 16.26 -1.36
C LEU A 79 -1.45 17.22 -0.25
N LYS A 80 -1.06 18.48 -0.34
CA LYS A 80 -1.49 19.53 0.61
C LYS A 80 -2.97 19.82 0.48
N TRP A 81 -3.48 19.87 -0.75
CA TRP A 81 -4.91 20.05 -1.01
C TRP A 81 -5.73 18.90 -0.45
N ILE A 82 -5.34 17.65 -0.73
CA ILE A 82 -6.00 16.45 -0.19
C ILE A 82 -5.94 16.46 1.34
N SER A 83 -4.81 16.78 1.95
CA SER A 83 -4.67 16.85 3.40
C SER A 83 -5.56 17.91 4.04
N SER A 84 -5.77 19.05 3.38
CA SER A 84 -6.68 20.09 3.86
C SER A 84 -8.14 19.65 3.83
N LEU A 85 -8.52 18.88 2.82
CA LEU A 85 -9.85 18.30 2.66
C LEU A 85 -10.13 17.20 3.70
N LEU A 86 -9.14 16.33 3.94
CA LEU A 86 -9.25 15.22 4.89
C LEU A 86 -9.03 15.64 6.34
N GLY A 87 -8.42 16.81 6.58
CA GLY A 87 -8.08 17.30 7.92
C GLY A 87 -9.22 17.25 8.94
N PRO A 88 -10.45 17.67 8.59
CA PRO A 88 -11.61 17.53 9.50
C PRO A 88 -11.94 16.07 9.85
N GLY A 89 -11.85 15.16 8.86
CA GLY A 89 -12.10 13.74 9.05
C GLY A 89 -11.03 13.06 9.93
N MET A 90 -9.77 13.50 9.84
CA MET A 90 -8.68 12.96 10.66
C MET A 90 -8.90 13.19 12.17
N GLN A 91 -9.61 14.24 12.54
CA GLN A 91 -9.95 14.51 13.93
C GLN A 91 -10.88 13.43 14.53
N LEU A 92 -11.75 12.83 13.70
CA LEU A 92 -12.57 11.70 14.11
C LEU A 92 -11.74 10.45 14.40
N LEU A 93 -10.58 10.32 13.74
CA LEU A 93 -9.61 9.26 13.96
C LEU A 93 -8.62 9.59 15.10
N GLY A 94 -8.83 10.70 15.81
CA GLY A 94 -7.96 11.16 16.90
C GLY A 94 -6.65 11.80 16.42
N LEU A 95 -6.47 12.03 15.12
CA LEU A 95 -5.28 12.67 14.56
C LEU A 95 -5.46 14.19 14.47
N PRO A 96 -4.53 15.00 15.01
CA PRO A 96 -4.56 16.46 14.85
C PRO A 96 -4.49 16.87 13.38
N ARG A 97 -5.11 17.99 13.02
CA ARG A 97 -5.10 18.51 11.62
C ARG A 97 -3.71 18.67 11.04
N GLN A 98 -2.75 19.08 11.87
CA GLN A 98 -1.36 19.26 11.45
C GLN A 98 -0.68 17.94 11.03
N VAL A 99 -1.17 16.79 11.54
CA VAL A 99 -0.65 15.47 11.23
C VAL A 99 -1.34 14.86 9.99
N ALA A 100 -2.48 15.44 9.56
CA ALA A 100 -3.21 14.96 8.39
C ALA A 100 -2.34 14.93 7.11
N PHE A 101 -1.46 15.91 6.93
CA PHE A 101 -0.53 15.95 5.81
C PHE A 101 0.41 14.73 5.82
N LEU A 102 0.97 14.39 6.98
CA LEU A 102 1.87 13.25 7.14
C LEU A 102 1.16 11.94 6.91
N TRP A 103 -0.10 11.84 7.34
CA TRP A 103 -0.93 10.67 7.07
C TRP A 103 -1.20 10.49 5.56
N VAL A 104 -1.55 11.58 4.85
CA VAL A 104 -1.75 11.56 3.40
C VAL A 104 -0.46 11.17 2.69
N VAL A 105 0.67 11.76 3.06
CA VAL A 105 1.97 11.44 2.47
C VAL A 105 2.31 9.95 2.67
N GLY A 106 2.18 9.43 3.89
CA GLY A 106 2.47 8.03 4.18
C GLY A 106 1.56 7.04 3.45
N ASN A 107 0.30 7.44 3.20
CA ASN A 107 -0.66 6.61 2.44
C ASN A 107 -0.47 6.68 0.92
N THR A 108 -0.04 7.82 0.38
CA THR A 108 0.10 8.01 -1.08
C THR A 108 1.49 7.71 -1.59
N LEU A 109 2.53 8.20 -0.89
CA LEU A 109 3.92 8.08 -1.31
C LEU A 109 4.64 6.87 -0.71
N GLY A 110 3.93 6.10 0.12
CA GLY A 110 4.49 4.94 0.77
C GLY A 110 5.38 5.26 1.98
N LEU A 111 5.82 4.21 2.66
CA LEU A 111 6.58 4.35 3.92
C LEU A 111 7.99 4.89 3.73
N ALA A 112 8.65 4.62 2.60
CA ALA A 112 10.02 5.06 2.37
C ALA A 112 10.11 6.60 2.40
N TYR A 113 9.34 7.26 1.55
CA TYR A 113 9.28 8.72 1.49
C TYR A 113 8.54 9.32 2.71
N GLY A 114 7.44 8.68 3.12
CA GLY A 114 6.66 9.11 4.28
C GLY A 114 7.48 9.15 5.56
N SER A 115 8.39 8.19 5.76
CA SER A 115 9.27 8.16 6.93
C SER A 115 10.26 9.33 6.96
N ASP A 116 10.81 9.72 5.81
CA ASP A 116 11.75 10.84 5.73
C ASP A 116 11.06 12.15 6.11
N VAL A 117 9.89 12.40 5.56
CA VAL A 117 9.08 13.58 5.89
C VAL A 117 8.67 13.57 7.36
N LEU A 118 8.29 12.41 7.90
CA LEU A 118 7.94 12.23 9.31
C LEU A 118 9.13 12.56 10.23
N MET A 119 10.30 12.06 9.90
CA MET A 119 11.54 12.33 10.64
C MET A 119 11.91 13.82 10.61
N ASP A 120 11.72 14.47 9.47
CA ASP A 120 11.96 15.91 9.35
C ASP A 120 11.01 16.74 10.22
N TYR A 121 9.73 16.40 10.25
CA TYR A 121 8.75 17.05 11.14
C TYR A 121 9.09 16.83 12.62
N ALA A 122 9.51 15.62 12.98
CA ALA A 122 9.93 15.30 14.33
C ALA A 122 11.19 16.10 14.75
N ARG A 123 12.20 16.19 13.86
CA ARG A 123 13.43 16.97 14.09
C ARG A 123 13.15 18.47 14.25
N GLN A 124 12.16 18.99 13.52
CA GLN A 124 11.73 20.38 13.61
C GLN A 124 10.85 20.65 14.85
N GLY A 125 10.58 19.65 15.70
CA GLY A 125 9.70 19.79 16.86
C GLY A 125 8.22 20.04 16.52
N LYS A 126 7.83 19.78 15.28
CA LYS A 126 6.44 19.97 14.77
C LYS A 126 5.55 18.76 14.99
N LEU A 127 6.10 17.66 15.50
CA LEU A 127 5.40 16.42 15.77
C LEU A 127 5.70 15.96 17.18
N ALA A 128 4.69 15.91 18.04
CA ALA A 128 4.82 15.37 19.38
C ALA A 128 4.98 13.83 19.35
N GLY A 129 5.68 13.24 20.33
CA GLY A 129 5.91 11.80 20.37
C GLY A 129 4.62 10.98 20.38
N THR A 130 3.60 11.45 21.09
CA THR A 130 2.26 10.81 21.12
C THR A 130 1.55 10.88 19.78
N GLU A 131 1.69 11.98 19.05
CA GLU A 131 1.13 12.14 17.70
C GLU A 131 1.86 11.24 16.69
N ALA A 132 3.19 11.12 16.83
CA ALA A 132 4.00 10.22 16.00
C ALA A 132 3.61 8.76 16.23
N ASP A 133 3.41 8.35 17.49
CA ASP A 133 2.98 6.99 17.83
C ASP A 133 1.59 6.70 17.23
N LEU A 134 0.64 7.61 17.41
CA LEU A 134 -0.71 7.45 16.86
C LEU A 134 -0.70 7.36 15.33
N LEU A 135 0.04 8.25 14.67
CA LEU A 135 0.22 8.22 13.21
C LEU A 135 0.84 6.91 12.75
N ASN A 136 1.86 6.42 13.44
CA ASN A 136 2.50 5.15 13.12
C ASN A 136 1.55 3.95 13.28
N TYR A 137 0.62 3.97 14.24
CA TYR A 137 -0.41 2.92 14.35
C TYR A 137 -1.35 2.94 13.13
N HIS A 138 -1.79 4.11 12.69
CA HIS A 138 -2.61 4.23 11.48
C HIS A 138 -1.84 3.77 10.24
N LEU A 139 -0.62 4.25 10.02
CA LEU A 139 0.20 3.88 8.87
C LEU A 139 0.61 2.40 8.87
N ALA A 140 0.70 1.76 10.04
CA ALA A 140 0.98 0.32 10.11
C ALA A 140 -0.08 -0.53 9.39
N ILE A 141 -1.33 -0.06 9.34
CA ILE A 141 -2.45 -0.76 8.72
C ILE A 141 -2.72 -0.22 7.31
N SER A 142 -2.69 1.10 7.12
CA SER A 142 -3.21 1.79 5.94
C SER A 142 -2.15 2.45 5.03
N HIS A 143 -0.86 2.08 5.16
CA HIS A 143 0.17 2.68 4.30
C HIS A 143 0.08 2.22 2.84
N SER A 144 0.70 3.00 1.94
CA SER A 144 0.84 2.67 0.51
C SER A 144 -0.48 2.31 -0.19
N GLN A 145 -1.55 3.06 0.12
CA GLN A 145 -2.88 2.83 -0.45
C GLN A 145 -2.93 3.05 -1.98
N LEU A 146 -2.00 3.78 -2.54
CA LEU A 146 -1.91 4.00 -3.97
C LEU A 146 -1.03 2.92 -4.63
N GLU A 147 0.13 2.64 -4.06
CA GLU A 147 1.15 1.79 -4.67
C GLU A 147 0.78 0.30 -4.62
N ASP A 148 0.52 -0.23 -3.43
CA ASP A 148 0.25 -1.66 -3.24
C ASP A 148 -0.97 -2.16 -4.02
N PRO A 149 -2.16 -1.50 -3.96
CA PRO A 149 -3.32 -1.98 -4.70
C PRO A 149 -3.12 -1.97 -6.22
N LEU A 150 -2.41 -0.97 -6.75
CA LEU A 150 -2.13 -0.91 -8.19
C LEU A 150 -1.12 -1.99 -8.61
N LEU A 151 -0.11 -2.27 -7.77
CA LEU A 151 0.84 -3.35 -8.01
C LEU A 151 0.12 -4.71 -8.08
N PHE A 152 -0.76 -4.98 -7.13
CA PHE A 152 -1.53 -6.22 -7.11
C PHE A 152 -2.61 -6.28 -8.21
N ALA A 153 -3.14 -5.14 -8.66
CA ALA A 153 -4.06 -5.08 -9.79
C ALA A 153 -3.41 -5.59 -11.09
N VAL A 154 -2.11 -5.34 -11.30
CA VAL A 154 -1.36 -5.89 -12.45
C VAL A 154 -1.30 -7.42 -12.40
N LEU A 155 -1.36 -8.00 -11.21
CA LEU A 155 -1.45 -9.46 -11.01
C LEU A 155 -2.88 -10.00 -11.15
N GLY A 156 -3.85 -9.14 -11.48
CA GLY A 156 -5.25 -9.53 -11.70
C GLY A 156 -6.13 -9.51 -10.45
N LEU A 157 -5.64 -8.95 -9.33
CA LEU A 157 -6.43 -8.81 -8.12
C LEU A 157 -7.38 -7.60 -8.21
N PRO A 158 -8.66 -7.73 -7.82
CA PRO A 158 -9.59 -6.61 -7.83
C PRO A 158 -9.19 -5.55 -6.80
N VAL A 159 -8.95 -4.33 -7.26
CA VAL A 159 -8.48 -3.19 -6.44
C VAL A 159 -9.40 -2.91 -5.25
N VAL A 160 -10.70 -3.08 -5.42
CA VAL A 160 -11.70 -2.85 -4.36
C VAL A 160 -11.40 -3.69 -3.11
N TRP A 161 -11.07 -4.97 -3.27
CA TRP A 161 -10.74 -5.87 -2.16
C TRP A 161 -9.38 -5.61 -1.52
N LEU A 162 -8.54 -4.85 -2.20
CA LEU A 162 -7.23 -4.45 -1.66
C LEU A 162 -7.32 -3.14 -0.86
N ILE A 163 -8.29 -2.27 -1.19
CA ILE A 163 -8.47 -0.97 -0.55
C ILE A 163 -9.41 -1.06 0.65
N VAL A 164 -10.59 -1.66 0.46
CA VAL A 164 -11.68 -1.65 1.47
C VAL A 164 -11.25 -2.17 2.84
N PRO A 165 -10.49 -3.28 2.98
CA PRO A 165 -10.07 -3.76 4.30
C PRO A 165 -9.01 -2.91 5.00
N ARG A 166 -8.43 -1.91 4.30
CA ARG A 166 -7.35 -1.04 4.80
C ARG A 166 -7.85 0.35 5.23
N ILE A 167 -9.09 0.69 4.92
CA ILE A 167 -9.76 1.93 5.32
C ILE A 167 -10.55 1.70 6.61
#